data_e4a121097599a8eda25e81f4b0885f71
#
_entry.id   e4a121097599a8eda25e81f4b0885f71
#
_cell.length_a   1.000
_cell.length_b   1.000
_cell.length_c   1.000
_cell.angle_alpha   90.00
_cell.angle_beta   90.00
_cell.angle_gamma   90.00
#
_symmetry.space_group_name_H-M   'P 1'
#
loop_
_entity.id
_entity.type
_entity.pdbx_description
1 polymer ?
#
loop_
_entity_poly.entity_id
_entity_poly.type
_entity_poly.pdbx_seq_one_letter_code
_entity_poly.pdbx_strand_id
1 'polypeptide(L)'
;MSYQAHPTAIIDPGAQIGAGSRIWHFCHVSAQSVLGKNCILGQNVFIANGVTLGNGVKVQNNVSIYTGVTCEDDVFLGPSMVFTNVINPRSFVERKDEFRPTLVKKGASIGANATILCGITLGAYCMVGAGAVVTKDVPDFALVAGVPAQQIGWVDELGNRTEFPNDEL
;
A
#
# COMPACT_ATOMS: atom_id res chain seq x y z
N MET A 1 18.30 -11.02 13.65
CA MET A 1 18.51 -9.56 13.64
C MET A 1 17.18 -8.91 13.93
N SER A 2 17.13 -7.87 14.73
CA SER A 2 15.93 -7.12 15.06
C SER A 2 15.64 -6.07 13.96
N TYR A 3 14.45 -5.45 13.99
CA TYR A 3 14.15 -4.24 13.22
C TYR A 3 14.80 -3.00 13.87
N GLN A 4 14.83 -1.89 13.16
CA GLN A 4 15.28 -0.58 13.64
C GLN A 4 14.12 0.42 13.58
N ALA A 5 13.89 1.15 14.66
CA ALA A 5 12.90 2.23 14.68
C ALA A 5 13.55 3.50 15.24
N HIS A 6 13.23 4.64 14.62
CA HIS A 6 13.66 5.93 15.13
C HIS A 6 13.02 6.20 16.51
N PRO A 7 13.71 6.85 17.47
CA PRO A 7 13.16 7.10 18.81
C PRO A 7 11.83 7.88 18.85
N THR A 8 11.50 8.61 17.80
CA THR A 8 10.20 9.32 17.69
C THR A 8 9.07 8.47 17.12
N ALA A 9 9.37 7.23 16.67
CA ALA A 9 8.34 6.32 16.20
C ALA A 9 7.62 5.67 17.39
N ILE A 10 6.32 5.50 17.26
CA ILE A 10 5.47 4.81 18.24
C ILE A 10 5.14 3.43 17.69
N ILE A 11 5.50 2.40 18.44
CA ILE A 11 5.19 1.00 18.12
C ILE A 11 4.31 0.47 19.24
N ASP A 12 3.04 0.22 18.95
CA ASP A 12 2.12 -0.27 19.96
C ASP A 12 2.45 -1.72 20.37
N PRO A 13 2.25 -2.10 21.63
CA PRO A 13 2.38 -3.47 22.06
C PRO A 13 1.51 -4.42 21.24
N GLY A 14 2.09 -5.51 20.73
CA GLY A 14 1.38 -6.48 19.88
C GLY A 14 1.54 -6.26 18.38
N ALA A 15 2.20 -5.20 17.93
CA ALA A 15 2.68 -5.08 16.57
C ALA A 15 3.81 -6.09 16.30
N GLN A 16 3.77 -6.76 15.16
CA GLN A 16 4.78 -7.72 14.73
C GLN A 16 5.60 -7.13 13.59
N ILE A 17 6.91 -7.02 13.78
CA ILE A 17 7.81 -6.39 12.80
C ILE A 17 8.96 -7.33 12.48
N GLY A 18 9.07 -7.70 11.21
CA GLY A 18 10.09 -8.60 10.70
C GLY A 18 11.50 -8.01 10.74
N ALA A 19 12.48 -8.89 10.84
CA ALA A 19 13.88 -8.54 10.91
C ALA A 19 14.35 -7.73 9.69
N GLY A 20 15.28 -6.79 9.92
CA GLY A 20 15.83 -5.92 8.87
C GLY A 20 14.94 -4.74 8.49
N SER A 21 13.72 -4.65 9.02
CA SER A 21 12.82 -3.53 8.76
C SER A 21 13.31 -2.24 9.42
N ARG A 22 13.04 -1.11 8.76
CA ARG A 22 13.44 0.23 9.22
C ARG A 22 12.24 1.15 9.28
N ILE A 23 12.04 1.79 10.43
CA ILE A 23 10.91 2.69 10.71
C ILE A 23 11.47 4.07 11.02
N TRP A 24 11.14 5.04 10.19
CA TRP A 24 11.67 6.38 10.29
C TRP A 24 10.88 7.26 11.28
N HIS A 25 11.16 8.56 11.27
CA HIS A 25 10.64 9.54 12.22
C HIS A 25 9.10 9.62 12.20
N PHE A 26 8.51 9.79 13.37
CA PHE A 26 7.10 10.09 13.59
C PHE A 26 6.13 9.05 12.98
N CYS A 27 6.57 7.83 12.78
CA CYS A 27 5.69 6.74 12.41
C CYS A 27 4.87 6.27 13.59
N HIS A 28 3.66 5.76 13.32
CA HIS A 28 2.87 5.02 14.29
C HIS A 28 2.46 3.67 13.71
N VAL A 29 2.89 2.60 14.37
CA VAL A 29 2.56 1.22 14.01
C VAL A 29 1.63 0.67 15.08
N SER A 30 0.36 0.52 14.75
CA SER A 30 -0.67 0.09 15.70
C SER A 30 -0.57 -1.39 16.06
N ALA A 31 -1.15 -1.76 17.19
CA ALA A 31 -1.27 -3.14 17.63
C ALA A 31 -1.88 -4.05 16.56
N GLN A 32 -1.58 -5.36 16.61
CA GLN A 32 -2.09 -6.38 15.68
C GLN A 32 -1.72 -6.15 14.20
N SER A 33 -0.90 -5.16 13.87
CA SER A 33 -0.32 -5.05 12.54
C SER A 33 0.85 -6.03 12.37
N VAL A 34 1.01 -6.51 11.14
CA VAL A 34 2.08 -7.45 10.79
C VAL A 34 2.90 -6.87 9.64
N LEU A 35 4.17 -6.63 9.88
CA LEU A 35 5.15 -6.21 8.88
C LEU A 35 6.15 -7.34 8.66
N GLY A 36 6.34 -7.73 7.41
CA GLY A 36 7.34 -8.70 7.01
C GLY A 36 8.78 -8.22 7.23
N LYS A 37 9.73 -8.97 6.70
CA LYS A 37 11.16 -8.66 6.79
C LYS A 37 11.54 -7.55 5.80
N ASN A 38 12.58 -6.77 6.15
CA ASN A 38 13.17 -5.76 5.27
C ASN A 38 12.20 -4.67 4.78
N CYS A 39 11.12 -4.42 5.50
CA CYS A 39 10.21 -3.31 5.20
C CYS A 39 10.86 -1.96 5.51
N ILE A 40 10.48 -0.93 4.77
CA ILE A 40 10.90 0.45 5.04
C ILE A 40 9.66 1.32 5.18
N LEU A 41 9.48 1.92 6.35
CA LEU A 41 8.47 2.95 6.58
C LEU A 41 9.17 4.31 6.59
N GLY A 42 8.83 5.15 5.63
CA GLY A 42 9.29 6.53 5.55
C GLY A 42 8.75 7.39 6.69
N GLN A 43 9.10 8.66 6.70
CA GLN A 43 8.66 9.57 7.76
C GLN A 43 7.14 9.76 7.77
N ASN A 44 6.56 9.84 8.98
CA ASN A 44 5.13 10.12 9.19
C ASN A 44 4.20 9.09 8.53
N VAL A 45 4.55 7.81 8.61
CA VAL A 45 3.71 6.70 8.16
C VAL A 45 2.83 6.22 9.30
N PHE A 46 1.54 6.02 9.02
CA PHE A 46 0.59 5.41 9.94
C PHE A 46 0.18 4.02 9.44
N ILE A 47 0.29 3.02 10.31
CA ILE A 47 -0.16 1.65 10.08
C ILE A 47 -1.27 1.33 11.10
N ALA A 48 -2.48 1.15 10.60
CA ALA A 48 -3.64 0.84 11.46
C ALA A 48 -3.63 -0.63 11.93
N ASN A 49 -4.48 -0.92 12.92
CA ASN A 49 -4.66 -2.28 13.44
C ASN A 49 -5.05 -3.26 12.32
N GLY A 50 -4.48 -4.45 12.35
CA GLY A 50 -4.82 -5.54 11.44
C GLY A 50 -4.29 -5.39 10.01
N VAL A 51 -3.50 -4.36 9.72
CA VAL A 51 -2.80 -4.22 8.44
C VAL A 51 -1.70 -5.27 8.33
N THR A 52 -1.59 -5.88 7.16
CA THR A 52 -0.51 -6.82 6.86
C THR A 52 0.33 -6.31 5.70
N LEU A 53 1.63 -6.22 5.91
CA LEU A 53 2.63 -5.94 4.88
C LEU A 53 3.56 -7.14 4.74
N GLY A 54 3.74 -7.62 3.51
CA GLY A 54 4.70 -8.68 3.17
C GLY A 54 6.15 -8.26 3.36
N ASN A 55 7.07 -9.04 2.85
CA ASN A 55 8.50 -8.74 2.92
C ASN A 55 8.88 -7.65 1.89
N GLY A 56 9.90 -6.86 2.19
CA GLY A 56 10.45 -5.89 1.25
C GLY A 56 9.54 -4.70 0.92
N VAL A 57 8.38 -4.57 1.57
CA VAL A 57 7.45 -3.46 1.31
C VAL A 57 8.09 -2.12 1.64
N LYS A 58 8.00 -1.17 0.72
CA LYS A 58 8.51 0.19 0.89
C LYS A 58 7.34 1.18 0.92
N VAL A 59 7.12 1.77 2.08
CA VAL A 59 6.12 2.81 2.29
C VAL A 59 6.83 4.15 2.38
N GLN A 60 6.52 5.05 1.44
CA GLN A 60 7.12 6.38 1.41
C GLN A 60 6.49 7.32 2.43
N ASN A 61 7.02 8.55 2.54
CA ASN A 61 6.59 9.53 3.55
C ASN A 61 5.10 9.87 3.44
N ASN A 62 4.49 10.17 4.58
CA ASN A 62 3.11 10.67 4.71
C ASN A 62 2.03 9.72 4.18
N VAL A 63 2.23 8.43 4.28
CA VAL A 63 1.24 7.42 3.89
C VAL A 63 0.52 6.90 5.13
N SER A 64 -0.81 6.85 5.08
CA SER A 64 -1.63 6.16 6.07
C SER A 64 -2.24 4.90 5.48
N ILE A 65 -1.98 3.76 6.12
CA ILE A 65 -2.52 2.46 5.73
C ILE A 65 -3.57 2.04 6.74
N TYR A 66 -4.83 2.03 6.31
CA TYR A 66 -5.96 1.77 7.19
C TYR A 66 -6.30 0.29 7.29
N THR A 67 -7.05 -0.05 8.34
CA THR A 67 -7.59 -1.40 8.58
C THR A 67 -8.29 -1.95 7.34
N GLY A 68 -7.99 -3.20 7.00
CA GLY A 68 -8.49 -3.90 5.82
C GLY A 68 -7.53 -3.90 4.62
N VAL A 69 -6.40 -3.19 4.71
CA VAL A 69 -5.38 -3.22 3.65
C VAL A 69 -4.38 -4.35 3.91
N THR A 70 -4.13 -5.13 2.87
CA THR A 70 -3.06 -6.14 2.81
C THR A 70 -2.17 -5.85 1.61
N CYS A 71 -0.87 -5.76 1.83
CA CYS A 71 0.14 -5.70 0.78
C CYS A 71 0.96 -6.99 0.80
N GLU A 72 1.13 -7.63 -0.35
CA GLU A 72 2.06 -8.75 -0.52
C GLU A 72 3.52 -8.26 -0.56
N ASP A 73 4.46 -9.17 -0.89
CA ASP A 73 5.89 -8.86 -0.92
C ASP A 73 6.24 -7.79 -1.98
N ASP A 74 7.29 -7.03 -1.71
CA ASP A 74 7.93 -6.09 -2.65
C ASP A 74 7.01 -4.96 -3.18
N VAL A 75 5.93 -4.66 -2.48
CA VAL A 75 5.03 -3.54 -2.85
C VAL A 75 5.71 -2.20 -2.56
N PHE A 76 5.54 -1.25 -3.48
CA PHE A 76 5.97 0.14 -3.32
C PHE A 76 4.76 1.07 -3.19
N LEU A 77 4.69 1.82 -2.10
CA LEU A 77 3.68 2.84 -1.84
C LEU A 77 4.32 4.22 -1.91
N GLY A 78 4.01 4.97 -2.95
CA GLY A 78 4.57 6.30 -3.23
C GLY A 78 4.19 7.36 -2.18
N PRO A 79 4.95 8.46 -2.08
CA PRO A 79 4.73 9.47 -1.05
C PRO A 79 3.34 10.09 -1.15
N SER A 80 2.69 10.24 0.00
CA SER A 80 1.36 10.84 0.15
C SER A 80 0.25 10.15 -0.65
N MET A 81 0.43 8.89 -1.06
CA MET A 81 -0.67 8.12 -1.61
C MET A 81 -1.70 7.83 -0.51
N VAL A 82 -2.95 7.58 -0.91
CA VAL A 82 -4.08 7.45 0.02
C VAL A 82 -4.83 6.14 -0.24
N PHE A 83 -5.07 5.38 0.84
CA PHE A 83 -6.10 4.33 0.87
C PHE A 83 -7.38 4.87 1.50
N THR A 84 -8.54 4.44 1.01
CA THR A 84 -9.81 4.57 1.74
C THR A 84 -10.17 3.23 2.39
N ASN A 85 -11.15 3.20 3.29
CA ASN A 85 -11.64 1.94 3.90
C ASN A 85 -13.16 1.84 3.93
N VAL A 86 -13.86 2.94 3.66
CA VAL A 86 -15.32 3.05 3.58
C VAL A 86 -15.70 3.80 2.31
N ILE A 87 -16.78 3.35 1.63
CA ILE A 87 -17.23 3.96 0.36
C ILE A 87 -17.99 5.27 0.59
N ASN A 88 -18.79 5.35 1.63
CA ASN A 88 -19.74 6.44 1.85
C ASN A 88 -19.68 6.97 3.29
N PRO A 89 -18.55 7.54 3.74
CA PRO A 89 -18.38 8.01 5.10
C PRO A 89 -19.34 9.17 5.44
N ARG A 90 -19.83 9.15 6.68
CA ARG A 90 -20.58 10.27 7.29
C ARG A 90 -20.17 10.37 8.76
N SER A 91 -19.86 11.54 9.25
CA SER A 91 -19.36 11.73 10.61
C SER A 91 -20.35 11.28 11.70
N PHE A 92 -21.63 11.37 11.42
CA PHE A 92 -22.72 11.01 12.33
C PHE A 92 -23.26 9.59 12.14
N VAL A 93 -22.65 8.78 11.26
CA VAL A 93 -23.01 7.38 11.01
C VAL A 93 -21.79 6.49 11.27
N GLU A 94 -21.91 5.60 12.25
CA GLU A 94 -20.88 4.60 12.52
C GLU A 94 -20.87 3.56 11.41
N ARG A 95 -19.68 3.31 10.77
CA ARG A 95 -19.49 2.38 9.66
C ARG A 95 -18.26 1.48 9.82
N LYS A 96 -17.83 1.26 11.06
CA LYS A 96 -16.64 0.43 11.31
C LYS A 96 -16.79 -1.01 10.84
N ASP A 97 -18.04 -1.50 10.81
CA ASP A 97 -18.36 -2.86 10.30
C ASP A 97 -18.48 -2.93 8.77
N GLU A 98 -18.37 -1.77 8.09
CA GLU A 98 -18.49 -1.67 6.64
C GLU A 98 -17.13 -1.49 5.93
N PHE A 99 -16.01 -1.70 6.64
CA PHE A 99 -14.69 -1.62 6.03
C PHE A 99 -14.53 -2.65 4.94
N ARG A 100 -14.11 -2.19 3.76
CA ARG A 100 -13.86 -3.06 2.61
C ARG A 100 -12.38 -3.36 2.46
N PRO A 101 -11.99 -4.65 2.37
CA PRO A 101 -10.59 -5.02 2.24
C PRO A 101 -10.02 -4.56 0.90
N THR A 102 -8.76 -4.17 0.90
CA THR A 102 -7.98 -3.86 -0.29
C THR A 102 -6.76 -4.75 -0.33
N LEU A 103 -6.55 -5.46 -1.44
CA LEU A 103 -5.37 -6.29 -1.67
C LEU A 103 -4.44 -5.61 -2.66
N VAL A 104 -3.18 -5.46 -2.28
CA VAL A 104 -2.11 -5.03 -3.17
C VAL A 104 -1.16 -6.21 -3.36
N LYS A 105 -1.16 -6.77 -4.57
CA LYS A 105 -0.38 -7.97 -4.88
C LYS A 105 1.11 -7.66 -5.04
N LYS A 106 1.91 -8.73 -5.05
CA LYS A 106 3.37 -8.71 -5.10
C LYS A 106 3.90 -7.75 -6.18
N GLY A 107 4.91 -6.97 -5.82
CA GLY A 107 5.64 -6.11 -6.74
C GLY A 107 4.86 -4.91 -7.28
N ALA A 108 3.59 -4.73 -6.91
CA ALA A 108 2.79 -3.58 -7.35
C ALA A 108 3.39 -2.26 -6.88
N SER A 109 3.34 -1.24 -7.74
CA SER A 109 3.85 0.10 -7.44
C SER A 109 2.75 1.13 -7.55
N ILE A 110 2.56 1.92 -6.49
CA ILE A 110 1.56 2.98 -6.44
C ILE A 110 2.27 4.33 -6.44
N GLY A 111 1.96 5.17 -7.43
CA GLY A 111 2.57 6.48 -7.61
C GLY A 111 2.20 7.48 -6.51
N ALA A 112 3.01 8.55 -6.40
CA ALA A 112 2.79 9.62 -5.44
C ALA A 112 1.40 10.26 -5.58
N ASN A 113 0.78 10.61 -4.45
CA ASN A 113 -0.55 11.23 -4.40
C ASN A 113 -1.68 10.44 -5.08
N ALA A 114 -1.48 9.17 -5.43
CA ALA A 114 -2.57 8.35 -5.94
C ALA A 114 -3.58 8.04 -4.83
N THR A 115 -4.85 7.87 -5.20
CA THR A 115 -5.92 7.47 -4.28
C THR A 115 -6.46 6.11 -4.69
N ILE A 116 -6.49 5.17 -3.77
CA ILE A 116 -6.99 3.81 -3.97
C ILE A 116 -8.30 3.65 -3.19
N LEU A 117 -9.39 3.42 -3.89
CA LEU A 117 -10.67 3.12 -3.24
C LEU A 117 -10.62 1.73 -2.59
N CYS A 118 -11.33 1.59 -1.48
CA CYS A 118 -11.42 0.31 -0.78
C CYS A 118 -12.25 -0.72 -1.54
N GLY A 119 -12.02 -1.99 -1.26
CA GLY A 119 -12.77 -3.11 -1.85
C GLY A 119 -12.26 -3.56 -3.20
N ILE A 120 -11.01 -3.21 -3.57
CA ILE A 120 -10.42 -3.56 -4.86
C ILE A 120 -9.11 -4.32 -4.69
N THR A 121 -8.72 -5.00 -5.75
CA THR A 121 -7.42 -5.68 -5.87
C THR A 121 -6.54 -4.96 -6.88
N LEU A 122 -5.31 -4.64 -6.48
CA LEU A 122 -4.25 -4.21 -7.38
C LEU A 122 -3.40 -5.42 -7.75
N GLY A 123 -3.32 -5.74 -9.03
CA GLY A 123 -2.66 -6.91 -9.57
C GLY A 123 -1.15 -6.93 -9.34
N ALA A 124 -0.55 -8.11 -9.47
CA ALA A 124 0.89 -8.28 -9.30
C ALA A 124 1.66 -7.42 -10.32
N TYR A 125 2.72 -6.77 -9.87
CA TYR A 125 3.57 -5.90 -10.68
C TYR A 125 2.84 -4.79 -11.44
N CYS A 126 1.56 -4.51 -11.13
CA CYS A 126 0.87 -3.39 -11.73
C CYS A 126 1.50 -2.06 -11.32
N MET A 127 1.34 -1.04 -12.14
CA MET A 127 1.83 0.30 -11.86
C MET A 127 0.68 1.32 -11.93
N VAL A 128 0.51 2.04 -10.83
CA VAL A 128 -0.45 3.14 -10.72
C VAL A 128 0.30 4.46 -10.87
N GLY A 129 -0.07 5.25 -11.85
CA GLY A 129 0.53 6.55 -12.10
C GLY A 129 0.30 7.54 -10.95
N ALA A 130 1.21 8.49 -10.77
CA ALA A 130 1.08 9.53 -9.76
C ALA A 130 -0.21 10.33 -9.95
N GLY A 131 -0.89 10.67 -8.84
CA GLY A 131 -2.15 11.41 -8.84
C GLY A 131 -3.37 10.65 -9.38
N ALA A 132 -3.26 9.38 -9.72
CA ALA A 132 -4.38 8.59 -10.21
C ALA A 132 -5.42 8.31 -9.12
N VAL A 133 -6.70 8.19 -9.50
CA VAL A 133 -7.77 7.73 -8.60
C VAL A 133 -8.28 6.38 -9.09
N VAL A 134 -7.86 5.31 -8.41
CA VAL A 134 -8.19 3.93 -8.78
C VAL A 134 -9.50 3.53 -8.13
N THR A 135 -10.50 3.22 -8.95
CA THR A 135 -11.88 2.95 -8.52
C THR A 135 -12.35 1.53 -8.76
N LYS A 136 -11.53 0.70 -9.39
CA LYS A 136 -11.81 -0.71 -9.74
C LYS A 136 -10.53 -1.53 -9.74
N ASP A 137 -10.65 -2.84 -9.77
CA ASP A 137 -9.53 -3.77 -9.84
C ASP A 137 -8.58 -3.42 -10.99
N VAL A 138 -7.29 -3.64 -10.73
CA VAL A 138 -6.22 -3.42 -11.71
C VAL A 138 -5.63 -4.79 -12.06
N PRO A 139 -5.54 -5.16 -13.34
CA PRO A 139 -4.92 -6.41 -13.76
C PRO A 139 -3.43 -6.50 -13.39
N ASP A 140 -2.91 -7.73 -13.32
CA ASP A 140 -1.48 -7.95 -13.16
C ASP A 140 -0.72 -7.27 -14.33
N PHE A 141 0.41 -6.64 -14.06
CA PHE A 141 1.26 -5.89 -15.01
C PHE A 141 0.60 -4.68 -15.70
N ALA A 142 -0.65 -4.33 -15.39
CA ALA A 142 -1.29 -3.18 -16.01
C ALA A 142 -0.68 -1.86 -15.52
N LEU A 143 -0.48 -0.92 -16.46
CA LEU A 143 -0.19 0.48 -16.18
C LEU A 143 -1.48 1.27 -16.23
N VAL A 144 -1.88 1.87 -15.09
CA VAL A 144 -3.10 2.68 -14.98
C VAL A 144 -2.79 4.11 -14.56
N ALA A 145 -3.50 5.08 -15.09
CA ALA A 145 -3.34 6.49 -14.72
C ALA A 145 -4.64 7.29 -14.93
N GLY A 146 -4.70 8.48 -14.35
CA GLY A 146 -5.81 9.43 -14.54
C GLY A 146 -6.87 9.40 -13.43
N VAL A 147 -7.92 10.23 -13.60
CA VAL A 147 -9.04 10.41 -12.66
C VAL A 147 -10.36 10.38 -13.44
N PRO A 148 -11.15 9.28 -13.34
CA PRO A 148 -10.80 7.98 -12.75
C PRO A 148 -9.67 7.28 -13.54
N ALA A 149 -8.89 6.44 -12.85
CA ALA A 149 -7.78 5.73 -13.47
C ALA A 149 -8.26 4.78 -14.56
N GLN A 150 -7.59 4.81 -15.70
CA GLN A 150 -7.79 3.91 -16.82
C GLN A 150 -6.49 3.20 -17.17
N GLN A 151 -6.57 2.00 -17.71
CA GLN A 151 -5.40 1.31 -18.21
C GLN A 151 -4.89 2.01 -19.47
N ILE A 152 -3.60 2.35 -19.46
CA ILE A 152 -2.91 3.08 -20.55
C ILE A 152 -1.76 2.28 -21.15
N GLY A 153 -1.57 1.04 -20.72
CA GLY A 153 -0.53 0.14 -21.20
C GLY A 153 -0.21 -0.97 -20.22
N TRP A 154 0.95 -1.55 -20.41
CA TRP A 154 1.50 -2.62 -19.60
C TRP A 154 2.91 -2.28 -19.14
N VAL A 155 3.41 -2.97 -18.12
CA VAL A 155 4.79 -2.88 -17.64
C VAL A 155 5.36 -4.28 -17.40
N ASP A 156 6.68 -4.38 -17.43
CA ASP A 156 7.40 -5.56 -16.97
C ASP A 156 7.62 -5.56 -15.44
N GLU A 157 8.26 -6.59 -14.91
CA GLU A 157 8.59 -6.66 -13.47
C GLU A 157 9.53 -5.54 -13.00
N LEU A 158 10.27 -4.91 -13.91
CA LEU A 158 11.16 -3.79 -13.61
C LEU A 158 10.46 -2.43 -13.71
N GLY A 159 9.18 -2.41 -14.15
CA GLY A 159 8.38 -1.20 -14.33
C GLY A 159 8.60 -0.48 -15.67
N ASN A 160 9.29 -1.11 -16.63
CA ASN A 160 9.42 -0.56 -17.98
C ASN A 160 8.12 -0.78 -18.76
N ARG A 161 7.71 0.18 -19.58
CA ARG A 161 6.54 0.02 -20.47
C ARG A 161 6.77 -1.10 -21.47
N THR A 162 5.73 -1.93 -21.67
CA THR A 162 5.68 -2.99 -22.67
C THR A 162 4.44 -2.85 -23.55
N GLU A 163 4.41 -3.54 -24.69
CA GLU A 163 3.25 -3.55 -25.57
C GLU A 163 2.19 -4.57 -25.12
N PHE A 164 2.63 -5.62 -24.42
CA PHE A 164 1.80 -6.75 -23.96
C PHE A 164 2.08 -7.08 -22.50
N PRO A 165 1.17 -7.80 -21.80
CA PRO A 165 1.45 -8.37 -20.49
C PRO A 165 2.68 -9.30 -20.55
N ASN A 166 3.40 -9.39 -19.44
CA ASN A 166 4.69 -10.10 -19.36
C ASN A 166 4.62 -11.62 -19.64
N ASP A 167 3.42 -12.22 -19.65
CA ASP A 167 3.19 -13.65 -19.86
C ASP A 167 3.07 -14.07 -21.35
N GLU A 168 3.20 -13.13 -22.28
CA GLU A 168 3.05 -13.38 -23.73
C GLU A 168 4.37 -13.25 -24.53
N LEU A 169 5.54 -13.31 -23.85
CA LEU A 169 6.86 -13.31 -24.49
C LEU A 169 7.50 -14.69 -24.49
#